data_43cb161aa887920d18e6121d0222a5b0
#
_entry.id   43cb161aa887920d18e6121d0222a5b0
#
_cell.length_a   1.000
_cell.length_b   1.000
_cell.length_c   1.000
_cell.angle_alpha   90.00
_cell.angle_beta   90.00
_cell.angle_gamma   90.00
#
_symmetry.space_group_name_H-M   'P 1'
#
loop_
_entity.id
_entity.type
_entity.pdbx_description
1 polymer ?
#
loop_
_entity_poly.entity_id
_entity_poly.type
_entity_poly.pdbx_seq_one_letter_code
_entity_poly.pdbx_strand_id
1 'polypeptide(L)'
;GRYQTPQGWEAFETFAETIKVKGKPDVSFTARATRHGPVVSDGAVGEGLTGPAAAPAYAIAMRWTALDADAGTMEASWEMTTARSVDEFVRATARYVAPMQNMVVADRSGRIAVVSAGRVPLRKPDNELKGQVPSPGWEARYDWAGFLDPTATPREADPARGWIATA
;
A
#
# COMPACT_ATOMS: atom_id res chain seq x y z
N GLY A 1 -12.99 6.77 -21.56
CA GLY A 1 -13.20 7.93 -20.69
C GLY A 1 -11.91 8.66 -20.35
N ARG A 2 -12.03 9.79 -19.69
CA ARG A 2 -10.91 10.63 -19.27
C ARG A 2 -11.10 11.03 -17.80
N TYR A 3 -10.00 11.28 -17.09
CA TYR A 3 -10.00 11.80 -15.73
C TYR A 3 -9.13 13.05 -15.63
N GLN A 4 -9.39 13.88 -14.63
CA GLN A 4 -8.67 15.13 -14.41
C GLN A 4 -7.36 14.88 -13.62
N THR A 5 -6.29 15.55 -14.03
CA THR A 5 -4.98 15.59 -13.38
C THR A 5 -4.56 17.04 -13.14
N PRO A 6 -3.49 17.32 -12.38
CA PRO A 6 -2.97 18.67 -12.23
C PRO A 6 -2.54 19.33 -13.56
N GLN A 7 -2.27 18.54 -14.59
CA GLN A 7 -1.84 19.00 -15.91
C GLN A 7 -2.99 19.07 -16.92
N GLY A 8 -4.20 18.63 -16.54
CA GLY A 8 -5.38 18.62 -17.43
C GLY A 8 -6.05 17.25 -17.49
N TRP A 9 -6.71 16.95 -18.60
CA TRP A 9 -7.47 15.72 -18.79
C TRP A 9 -6.63 14.63 -19.46
N GLU A 10 -6.52 13.46 -18.83
CA GLU A 10 -5.85 12.27 -19.34
C GLU A 10 -6.82 11.12 -19.59
N ALA A 11 -6.49 10.23 -20.52
CA ALA A 11 -7.26 9.01 -20.75
C ALA A 11 -7.02 8.00 -19.62
N PHE A 12 -8.07 7.24 -19.21
CA PHE A 12 -7.85 6.08 -18.37
C PHE A 12 -7.01 5.04 -19.15
N GLU A 13 -6.08 4.40 -18.47
CA GLU A 13 -5.56 3.12 -18.91
C GLU A 13 -6.65 2.06 -18.74
N THR A 14 -6.80 1.16 -19.72
CA THR A 14 -7.91 0.20 -19.71
C THR A 14 -7.40 -1.21 -20.01
N PHE A 15 -7.92 -2.18 -19.26
CA PHE A 15 -7.58 -3.60 -19.37
C PHE A 15 -8.87 -4.38 -19.57
N ALA A 16 -9.01 -5.06 -20.71
CA ALA A 16 -10.14 -5.95 -20.98
C ALA A 16 -9.85 -7.34 -20.40
N GLU A 17 -10.72 -7.80 -19.51
CA GLU A 17 -10.57 -9.05 -18.78
C GLU A 17 -11.79 -9.95 -18.99
N THR A 18 -11.58 -11.26 -18.98
CA THR A 18 -12.64 -12.26 -19.06
C THR A 18 -12.46 -13.32 -17.98
N ILE A 19 -13.44 -13.42 -17.09
CA ILE A 19 -13.48 -14.42 -16.03
C ILE A 19 -14.24 -15.64 -16.54
N LYS A 20 -13.59 -16.80 -16.59
CA LYS A 20 -14.19 -18.09 -16.90
C LYS A 20 -14.97 -18.58 -15.69
N VAL A 21 -16.29 -18.76 -15.82
CA VAL A 21 -17.16 -19.17 -14.73
C VAL A 21 -17.67 -20.61 -14.96
N LYS A 22 -17.29 -21.53 -14.06
CA LYS A 22 -17.70 -22.94 -14.18
C LYS A 22 -19.24 -23.10 -14.20
N GLY A 23 -19.77 -23.65 -15.30
CA GLY A 23 -21.20 -23.90 -15.45
C GLY A 23 -22.08 -22.68 -15.72
N LYS A 24 -21.46 -21.52 -16.03
CA LYS A 24 -22.15 -20.28 -16.40
C LYS A 24 -21.46 -19.61 -17.57
N PRO A 25 -22.10 -18.65 -18.25
CA PRO A 25 -21.43 -17.81 -19.25
C PRO A 25 -20.23 -17.08 -18.66
N ASP A 26 -19.23 -16.84 -19.47
CA ASP A 26 -18.06 -16.02 -19.11
C ASP A 26 -18.50 -14.59 -18.77
N VAL A 27 -17.80 -13.95 -17.83
CA VAL A 27 -18.02 -12.55 -17.47
C VAL A 27 -16.86 -11.73 -18.03
N SER A 28 -17.17 -10.82 -18.95
CA SER A 28 -16.19 -9.85 -19.46
C SER A 28 -16.40 -8.48 -18.83
N PHE A 29 -15.31 -7.82 -18.46
CA PHE A 29 -15.33 -6.47 -17.93
C PHE A 29 -14.08 -5.69 -18.36
N THR A 30 -14.12 -4.38 -18.21
CA THR A 30 -12.98 -3.51 -18.48
C THR A 30 -12.55 -2.84 -17.18
N ALA A 31 -11.38 -3.20 -16.67
CA ALA A 31 -10.74 -2.49 -15.57
C ALA A 31 -10.14 -1.18 -16.07
N ARG A 32 -10.19 -0.14 -15.24
CA ARG A 32 -9.60 1.17 -15.52
C ARG A 32 -8.52 1.49 -14.49
N ALA A 33 -7.50 2.23 -14.92
CA ALA A 33 -6.51 2.78 -14.03
C ALA A 33 -6.25 4.26 -14.32
N THR A 34 -5.78 4.96 -13.31
CA THR A 34 -5.30 6.34 -13.36
C THR A 34 -3.83 6.38 -13.00
N ARG A 35 -3.19 7.54 -13.07
CA ARG A 35 -1.82 7.74 -12.55
C ARG A 35 -1.65 7.37 -11.06
N HIS A 36 -2.74 7.27 -10.29
CA HIS A 36 -2.72 6.87 -8.89
C HIS A 36 -2.92 5.36 -8.68
N GLY A 37 -3.30 4.62 -9.72
CA GLY A 37 -3.56 3.19 -9.66
C GLY A 37 -4.97 2.81 -10.11
N PRO A 38 -5.42 1.58 -9.80
CA PRO A 38 -6.70 1.06 -10.28
C PRO A 38 -7.90 1.84 -9.75
N VAL A 39 -8.93 1.97 -10.60
CA VAL A 39 -10.23 2.52 -10.21
C VAL A 39 -11.00 1.42 -9.48
N VAL A 40 -11.24 1.64 -8.18
CA VAL A 40 -11.92 0.67 -7.31
C VAL A 40 -13.43 0.93 -7.22
N SER A 41 -13.90 2.09 -7.66
CA SER A 41 -15.34 2.42 -7.69
C SER A 41 -16.11 1.75 -8.82
N ASP A 42 -15.45 1.08 -9.76
CA ASP A 42 -16.09 0.38 -10.88
C ASP A 42 -16.65 -1.00 -10.50
N GLY A 43 -16.36 -1.50 -9.32
CA GLY A 43 -16.77 -2.82 -8.86
C GLY A 43 -17.67 -2.76 -7.62
N ALA A 44 -18.08 -3.93 -7.13
CA ALA A 44 -18.92 -4.07 -5.93
C ALA A 44 -18.32 -3.41 -4.67
N VAL A 45 -16.99 -3.30 -4.59
CA VAL A 45 -16.29 -2.55 -3.53
C VAL A 45 -16.60 -1.05 -3.62
N GLY A 46 -16.80 -0.54 -4.83
CA GLY A 46 -17.11 0.87 -5.07
C GLY A 46 -18.44 1.30 -4.46
N GLU A 47 -19.45 0.46 -4.51
CA GLU A 47 -20.76 0.76 -3.91
C GLU A 47 -20.66 0.97 -2.39
N GLY A 48 -19.78 0.20 -1.72
CA GLY A 48 -19.51 0.36 -0.28
C GLY A 48 -18.66 1.59 0.06
N LEU A 49 -17.76 2.01 -0.83
CA LEU A 49 -16.86 3.16 -0.62
C LEU A 49 -17.51 4.50 -0.96
N THR A 50 -18.42 4.50 -1.94
CA THR A 50 -19.01 5.74 -2.48
C THR A 50 -20.38 6.03 -1.91
N GLY A 51 -21.06 5.04 -1.35
CA GLY A 51 -22.46 5.12 -0.96
C GLY A 51 -23.38 5.42 -2.14
N PRO A 52 -24.71 5.41 -1.93
CA PRO A 52 -25.70 5.70 -2.99
C PRO A 52 -25.65 7.12 -3.53
N ALA A 53 -24.84 8.00 -2.95
CA ALA A 53 -24.72 9.42 -3.31
C ALA A 53 -23.45 9.73 -4.12
N ALA A 54 -22.62 8.77 -4.46
CA ALA A 54 -21.49 9.04 -5.35
C ALA A 54 -22.05 9.39 -6.73
N ALA A 55 -21.98 10.67 -7.06
CA ALA A 55 -22.36 11.14 -8.37
C ALA A 55 -21.57 10.34 -9.42
N PRO A 56 -22.20 9.94 -10.55
CA PRO A 56 -21.53 9.19 -11.62
C PRO A 56 -20.34 9.95 -12.25
N ALA A 57 -20.05 11.16 -11.78
CA ALA A 57 -18.97 12.02 -12.22
C ALA A 57 -17.60 11.72 -11.60
N TYR A 58 -17.50 10.92 -10.54
CA TYR A 58 -16.24 10.64 -9.86
C TYR A 58 -15.82 9.17 -9.99
N ALA A 59 -14.51 8.96 -10.21
CA ALA A 59 -13.88 7.66 -10.12
C ALA A 59 -12.92 7.66 -8.91
N ILE A 60 -13.04 6.68 -8.03
CA ILE A 60 -12.11 6.51 -6.90
C ILE A 60 -10.99 5.59 -7.33
N ALA A 61 -9.78 6.12 -7.41
CA ALA A 61 -8.57 5.35 -7.67
C ALA A 61 -7.81 5.06 -6.37
N MET A 62 -7.27 3.86 -6.26
CA MET A 62 -6.52 3.42 -5.08
C MET A 62 -5.02 3.57 -5.30
N ARG A 63 -4.38 4.47 -4.53
CA ARG A 63 -2.92 4.55 -4.47
C ARG A 63 -2.42 3.72 -3.29
N TRP A 64 -1.77 2.60 -3.58
CA TRP A 64 -1.31 1.63 -2.59
C TRP A 64 0.10 1.15 -2.91
N THR A 65 1.00 1.15 -1.92
CA THR A 65 2.40 0.76 -2.08
C THR A 65 2.60 -0.70 -2.52
N ALA A 66 1.64 -1.58 -2.22
CA ALA A 66 1.69 -2.97 -2.69
C ALA A 66 1.56 -3.11 -4.22
N LEU A 67 1.09 -2.06 -4.91
CA LEU A 67 0.94 -2.03 -6.37
C LEU A 67 2.15 -1.39 -7.07
N ASP A 68 3.16 -0.96 -6.31
CA ASP A 68 4.39 -0.44 -6.89
C ASP A 68 5.19 -1.58 -7.54
N ALA A 69 5.72 -1.34 -8.75
CA ALA A 69 6.45 -2.37 -9.52
C ALA A 69 7.74 -2.86 -8.81
N ASP A 70 8.26 -2.07 -7.87
CA ASP A 70 9.45 -2.36 -7.07
C ASP A 70 9.11 -2.88 -5.66
N ALA A 71 7.90 -3.41 -5.46
CA ALA A 71 7.45 -3.94 -4.17
C ALA A 71 8.22 -5.23 -3.80
N GLY A 72 9.29 -5.09 -3.01
CA GLY A 72 10.17 -6.18 -2.59
C GLY A 72 9.67 -7.03 -1.42
N THR A 73 8.34 -7.08 -1.17
CA THR A 73 7.76 -7.82 -0.03
C THR A 73 8.07 -9.31 -0.07
N MET A 74 8.03 -9.94 -1.24
CA MET A 74 8.29 -11.39 -1.37
C MET A 74 9.75 -11.72 -1.10
N GLU A 75 10.68 -10.94 -1.64
CA GLU A 75 12.12 -11.08 -1.40
C GLU A 75 12.45 -10.85 0.07
N ALA A 76 11.90 -9.80 0.68
CA ALA A 76 12.06 -9.53 2.11
C ALA A 76 11.52 -10.68 2.97
N SER A 77 10.35 -11.24 2.61
CA SER A 77 9.76 -12.36 3.32
C SER A 77 10.64 -13.61 3.26
N TRP A 78 11.25 -13.87 2.10
CA TRP A 78 12.20 -14.96 1.94
C TRP A 78 13.46 -14.73 2.77
N GLU A 79 14.05 -13.54 2.71
CA GLU A 79 15.22 -13.16 3.50
C GLU A 79 14.95 -13.28 5.02
N MET A 80 13.78 -12.83 5.49
CA MET A 80 13.34 -12.96 6.88
C MET A 80 13.20 -14.43 7.31
N THR A 81 12.64 -15.28 6.44
CA THR A 81 12.48 -16.73 6.75
C THR A 81 13.81 -17.45 6.88
N THR A 82 14.83 -17.00 6.18
CA THR A 82 16.18 -17.61 6.19
C THR A 82 17.15 -16.93 7.16
N ALA A 83 16.74 -15.84 7.81
CA ALA A 83 17.53 -15.10 8.78
C ALA A 83 17.93 -15.99 9.97
N ARG A 84 19.18 -15.86 10.43
CA ARG A 84 19.77 -16.65 11.53
C ARG A 84 20.02 -15.83 12.79
N SER A 85 19.76 -14.53 12.73
CA SER A 85 19.93 -13.59 13.85
C SER A 85 18.89 -12.49 13.78
N VAL A 86 18.65 -11.81 14.91
CA VAL A 86 17.80 -10.62 14.99
C VAL A 86 18.27 -9.56 13.99
N ASP A 87 19.59 -9.33 13.85
CA ASP A 87 20.11 -8.31 12.94
C ASP A 87 19.88 -8.65 11.47
N GLU A 88 19.97 -9.92 11.08
CA GLU A 88 19.64 -10.36 9.71
C GLU A 88 18.15 -10.16 9.41
N PHE A 89 17.29 -10.55 10.34
CA PHE A 89 15.86 -10.37 10.21
C PHE A 89 15.51 -8.88 10.06
N VAL A 90 16.01 -8.02 10.94
CA VAL A 90 15.75 -6.56 10.91
C VAL A 90 16.27 -5.94 9.61
N ARG A 91 17.43 -6.35 9.10
CA ARG A 91 17.92 -5.88 7.79
C ARG A 91 16.97 -6.27 6.64
N ALA A 92 16.49 -7.50 6.64
CA ALA A 92 15.56 -7.97 5.61
C ALA A 92 14.26 -7.17 5.58
N THR A 93 13.77 -6.70 6.74
CA THR A 93 12.54 -5.88 6.80
C THR A 93 12.65 -4.54 6.06
N ALA A 94 13.85 -4.03 5.78
CA ALA A 94 14.02 -2.76 5.07
C ALA A 94 13.46 -2.80 3.63
N ARG A 95 13.35 -3.99 3.02
CA ARG A 95 12.77 -4.20 1.68
C ARG A 95 11.29 -4.56 1.71
N TYR A 96 10.73 -4.78 2.90
CA TYR A 96 9.33 -5.13 3.05
C TYR A 96 8.45 -3.90 2.78
N VAL A 97 7.48 -4.03 1.87
CA VAL A 97 6.69 -2.88 1.38
C VAL A 97 5.29 -2.85 1.98
N ALA A 98 4.55 -3.94 1.89
CA ALA A 98 3.14 -3.98 2.30
C ALA A 98 2.66 -5.41 2.61
N PRO A 99 1.63 -5.54 3.47
CA PRO A 99 1.04 -4.51 4.34
C PRO A 99 1.96 -4.12 5.48
N MET A 100 1.85 -2.91 6.04
CA MET A 100 2.66 -2.53 7.20
C MET A 100 2.36 -3.44 8.39
N GLN A 101 3.42 -3.97 9.03
CA GLN A 101 3.32 -4.92 10.14
C GLN A 101 4.28 -4.55 11.26
N ASN A 102 3.84 -4.76 12.52
CA ASN A 102 4.74 -4.84 13.65
C ASN A 102 5.30 -6.27 13.73
N MET A 103 6.56 -6.42 13.41
CA MET A 103 7.24 -7.72 13.40
C MET A 103 8.11 -7.85 14.63
N VAL A 104 7.85 -8.90 15.42
CA VAL A 104 8.65 -9.24 16.61
C VAL A 104 9.50 -10.46 16.31
N VAL A 105 10.77 -10.42 16.70
CA VAL A 105 11.74 -11.48 16.45
C VAL A 105 12.57 -11.75 17.71
N ALA A 106 12.93 -13.01 17.91
CA ALA A 106 13.89 -13.44 18.90
C ALA A 106 14.85 -14.46 18.30
N ASP A 107 16.09 -14.52 18.77
CA ASP A 107 17.07 -15.50 18.36
C ASP A 107 17.57 -16.37 19.51
N ARG A 108 18.36 -17.40 19.18
CA ARG A 108 18.89 -18.36 20.16
C ARG A 108 19.92 -17.77 21.11
N SER A 109 20.48 -16.61 20.82
CA SER A 109 21.39 -15.89 21.72
C SER A 109 20.63 -15.09 22.79
N GLY A 110 19.29 -15.06 22.74
CA GLY A 110 18.44 -14.34 23.67
C GLY A 110 18.16 -12.90 23.27
N ARG A 111 18.59 -12.47 22.09
CA ARG A 111 18.27 -11.15 21.56
C ARG A 111 16.81 -11.07 21.09
N ILE A 112 16.20 -9.91 21.29
CA ILE A 112 14.82 -9.64 20.87
C ILE A 112 14.74 -8.28 20.15
N ALA A 113 13.86 -8.18 19.16
CA ALA A 113 13.57 -6.89 18.52
C ALA A 113 12.12 -6.80 18.04
N VAL A 114 11.66 -5.56 17.89
CA VAL A 114 10.46 -5.22 17.13
C VAL A 114 10.81 -4.18 16.08
N VAL A 115 10.19 -4.30 14.92
CA VAL A 115 10.26 -3.31 13.84
C VAL A 115 8.90 -3.16 13.17
N SER A 116 8.47 -1.92 12.98
CA SER A 116 7.30 -1.61 12.15
C SER A 116 7.74 -1.59 10.69
N ALA A 117 7.62 -2.74 10.01
CA ALA A 117 8.04 -2.90 8.63
C ALA A 117 6.93 -2.50 7.66
N GLY A 118 7.30 -1.77 6.61
CA GLY A 118 6.39 -1.31 5.57
C GLY A 118 6.86 -0.01 4.93
N ARG A 119 6.44 0.22 3.69
CA ARG A 119 6.73 1.45 2.95
C ARG A 119 5.72 2.53 3.31
N VAL A 120 6.14 3.56 4.04
CA VAL A 120 5.29 4.65 4.52
C VAL A 120 5.35 5.84 3.58
N PRO A 121 4.25 6.21 2.88
CA PRO A 121 4.23 7.38 2.03
C PRO A 121 4.31 8.68 2.83
N LEU A 122 5.18 9.58 2.41
CA LEU A 122 5.26 10.94 2.94
C LEU A 122 4.18 11.81 2.29
N ARG A 123 3.44 12.53 3.11
CA ARG A 123 2.45 13.51 2.66
C ARG A 123 3.07 14.89 2.57
N LYS A 124 2.68 15.66 1.54
CA LYS A 124 3.10 17.06 1.43
C LYS A 124 2.60 17.87 2.62
N PRO A 125 3.29 18.95 3.03
CA PRO A 125 2.90 19.77 4.17
C PRO A 125 1.49 20.36 4.05
N ASP A 126 1.08 20.72 2.84
CA ASP A 126 -0.22 21.31 2.49
C ASP A 126 -1.32 20.26 2.23
N ASN A 127 -1.05 18.96 2.44
CA ASN A 127 -2.05 17.90 2.39
C ASN A 127 -2.76 17.82 3.74
N GLU A 128 -3.85 18.55 3.91
CA GLU A 128 -4.64 18.57 5.15
C GLU A 128 -5.42 17.27 5.40
N LEU A 129 -5.74 16.51 4.34
CA LEU A 129 -6.53 15.26 4.44
C LEU A 129 -5.69 14.07 4.95
N LYS A 130 -4.36 14.13 4.83
CA LYS A 130 -3.41 13.12 5.33
C LYS A 130 -3.67 11.68 4.85
N GLY A 131 -4.50 11.51 3.82
CA GLY A 131 -4.90 10.20 3.28
C GLY A 131 -5.96 9.46 4.10
N GLN A 132 -6.66 10.15 5.00
CA GLN A 132 -7.72 9.56 5.84
C GLN A 132 -9.05 9.43 5.10
N VAL A 133 -9.23 10.19 4.04
CA VAL A 133 -10.42 10.19 3.19
C VAL A 133 -10.00 10.30 1.71
N PRO A 134 -10.89 9.95 0.76
CA PRO A 134 -10.63 10.22 -0.66
C PRO A 134 -10.32 11.69 -0.88
N SER A 135 -9.29 11.96 -1.68
CA SER A 135 -8.80 13.31 -1.96
C SER A 135 -8.90 13.64 -3.44
N PRO A 136 -9.03 14.95 -3.81
CA PRO A 136 -9.03 15.40 -5.19
C PRO A 136 -7.75 14.98 -5.93
N GLY A 137 -7.81 13.93 -6.74
CA GLY A 137 -6.66 13.40 -7.47
C GLY A 137 -6.10 14.32 -8.55
N TRP A 138 -6.80 15.42 -8.86
CA TRP A 138 -6.39 16.48 -9.78
C TRP A 138 -5.63 17.62 -9.11
N GLU A 139 -5.42 17.56 -7.80
CA GLU A 139 -4.63 18.54 -7.04
C GLU A 139 -3.31 17.93 -6.58
N ALA A 140 -2.20 18.47 -7.08
CA ALA A 140 -0.86 17.94 -6.81
C ALA A 140 -0.45 17.93 -5.33
N ARG A 141 -1.10 18.74 -4.46
CA ARG A 141 -0.84 18.75 -3.01
C ARG A 141 -1.19 17.43 -2.34
N TYR A 142 -2.09 16.61 -2.92
CA TYR A 142 -2.47 15.31 -2.40
C TYR A 142 -1.57 14.16 -2.87
N ASP A 143 -0.67 14.42 -3.80
CA ASP A 143 0.33 13.43 -4.22
C ASP A 143 1.31 13.11 -3.08
N TRP A 144 1.84 11.91 -3.11
CA TRP A 144 2.91 11.53 -2.20
C TRP A 144 4.19 12.32 -2.52
N ALA A 145 4.89 12.77 -1.48
CA ALA A 145 6.16 13.48 -1.59
C ALA A 145 7.39 12.54 -1.65
N GLY A 146 7.15 11.24 -1.57
CA GLY A 146 8.16 10.19 -1.48
C GLY A 146 7.80 9.21 -0.38
N PHE A 147 8.83 8.55 0.17
CA PHE A 147 8.66 7.55 1.22
C PHE A 147 9.56 7.84 2.41
N LEU A 148 9.11 7.47 3.59
CA LEU A 148 9.93 7.48 4.79
C LEU A 148 11.09 6.50 4.62
N ASP A 149 12.29 6.88 5.10
CA ASP A 149 13.40 5.94 5.20
C ASP A 149 12.98 4.73 6.04
N PRO A 150 13.17 3.49 5.57
CA PRO A 150 12.80 2.30 6.34
C PRO A 150 13.42 2.25 7.73
N THR A 151 14.57 2.89 7.95
CA THR A 151 15.22 2.96 9.27
C THR A 151 14.55 3.94 10.23
N ALA A 152 13.72 4.83 9.75
CA ALA A 152 12.97 5.80 10.55
C ALA A 152 11.62 5.28 11.06
N THR A 153 11.21 4.06 10.67
CA THR A 153 10.00 3.44 11.23
C THR A 153 10.23 3.01 12.68
N PRO A 154 9.19 2.96 13.53
CA PRO A 154 9.32 2.54 14.92
C PRO A 154 10.01 1.19 15.05
N ARG A 155 11.04 1.14 15.91
CA ARG A 155 11.81 -0.07 16.19
C ARG A 155 12.47 -0.03 17.56
N GLU A 156 12.70 -1.19 18.12
CA GLU A 156 13.39 -1.36 19.38
C GLU A 156 14.12 -2.71 19.37
N ALA A 157 15.32 -2.76 19.93
CA ALA A 157 16.09 -3.98 20.10
C ALA A 157 16.66 -4.04 21.51
N ASP A 158 16.66 -5.24 22.09
CA ASP A 158 17.25 -5.59 23.38
C ASP A 158 16.98 -4.56 24.50
N PRO A 159 15.70 -4.18 24.74
CA PRO A 159 15.39 -3.19 25.75
C PRO A 159 15.81 -3.66 27.15
N ALA A 160 16.29 -2.73 27.97
CA ALA A 160 16.75 -3.04 29.34
C ALA A 160 15.70 -3.72 30.22
N ARG A 161 14.40 -3.52 29.91
CA ARG A 161 13.29 -4.20 30.61
C ARG A 161 13.18 -5.70 30.28
N GLY A 162 13.90 -6.20 29.27
CA GLY A 162 13.96 -7.62 28.90
C GLY A 162 12.73 -8.18 28.16
N TRP A 163 11.78 -7.33 27.75
CA TRP A 163 10.60 -7.77 27.01
C TRP A 163 10.13 -6.68 26.03
N ILE A 164 9.40 -7.13 25.00
CA ILE A 164 8.75 -6.27 24.00
C ILE A 164 7.28 -6.68 23.91
N ALA A 165 6.38 -5.69 23.81
CA ALA A 165 4.97 -5.89 23.51
C ALA A 165 4.54 -4.95 22.38
N THR A 166 3.67 -5.45 21.51
CA THR A 166 3.05 -4.67 20.43
C THR A 166 1.58 -5.08 20.29
N ALA A 167 0.75 -4.15 19.83
CA ALA A 167 -0.66 -4.37 19.55
C ALA A 167 -0.92 -4.24 18.05
#